data_7a57d3e29f052e7ad5fbc99a5eca7dc3
#
_entry.id   7a57d3e29f052e7ad5fbc99a5eca7dc3
#
_cell.length_a   1.000
_cell.length_b   1.000
_cell.length_c   1.000
_cell.angle_alpha   90.00
_cell.angle_beta   90.00
_cell.angle_gamma   90.00
#
_symmetry.space_group_name_H-M   'P 1'
#
loop_
_entity.id
_entity.type
_entity.pdbx_description
1 polymer ?
#
loop_
_entity_poly.entity_id
_entity_poly.type
_entity_poly.pdbx_seq_one_letter_code
_entity_poly.pdbx_strand_id
1 'polypeptide(L)'
;NNPDESVGELAARRLGKSFLHYAVDPFLSGVYAGDPMKLVTRYALPKLYNLEQQYGSFIRGTIAKAKQPKTDRDRLASKKVFSAAGGLDKLTGAMAEAIGPARITLSAADVTVRPCADKWMATYSTADGEQTIIAERIITTTGAYTLPALLPFVPKEKMERISNLHYAPVVQASVGFRDTGTLRFDAFGGLVPSCEKKDVLGILFPSACFTGRAPEEGALFSFFIGGVKHADLTTWPEEELKVLIRHELHTMLKFPEETEPDMIRIFRHEHAIPQYEQSSGSRFETIDELQARYPGLTLAGNIKGGIGMADRIRQATEIADKLING
;
A
#
# COMPACT_ATOMS: atom_id res chain seq x y z
N ASN A 1 21.98 15.35 11.37
CA ASN A 1 21.14 14.27 10.84
C ASN A 1 20.87 14.54 9.36
N ASN A 2 21.17 13.56 8.50
CA ASN A 2 20.87 13.64 7.09
C ASN A 2 19.33 13.57 6.91
N PRO A 3 18.65 14.58 6.35
CA PRO A 3 17.22 14.53 6.16
C PRO A 3 16.78 13.43 5.20
N ASP A 4 17.66 12.96 4.33
CA ASP A 4 17.41 11.90 3.37
C ASP A 4 17.94 10.52 3.84
N GLU A 5 18.24 10.39 5.14
CA GLU A 5 18.67 9.12 5.72
C GLU A 5 17.63 8.03 5.48
N SER A 6 18.06 6.92 4.89
CA SER A 6 17.21 5.76 4.68
C SER A 6 16.81 5.10 5.99
N VAL A 7 15.72 4.34 5.97
CA VAL A 7 15.30 3.57 7.16
C VAL A 7 16.36 2.55 7.56
N GLY A 8 17.05 1.96 6.58
CA GLY A 8 18.14 1.01 6.82
C GLY A 8 19.35 1.65 7.50
N GLU A 9 19.79 2.83 7.02
CA GLU A 9 20.87 3.58 7.66
C GLU A 9 20.51 4.01 9.08
N LEU A 10 19.30 4.52 9.28
CA LEU A 10 18.78 4.86 10.60
C LEU A 10 18.78 3.66 11.54
N ALA A 11 18.28 2.51 11.09
CA ALA A 11 18.26 1.29 11.88
C ALA A 11 19.67 0.80 12.23
N ALA A 12 20.58 0.75 11.25
CA ALA A 12 21.95 0.33 11.47
C ALA A 12 22.67 1.24 12.48
N ARG A 13 22.47 2.55 12.37
CA ARG A 13 23.07 3.57 13.25
C ARG A 13 22.53 3.54 14.68
N ARG A 14 21.22 3.32 14.85
CA ARG A 14 20.54 3.41 16.15
C ARG A 14 20.37 2.07 16.87
N LEU A 15 20.19 0.99 16.11
CA LEU A 15 19.77 -0.31 16.65
C LEU A 15 20.75 -1.44 16.31
N GLY A 16 21.70 -1.17 15.39
CA GLY A 16 22.69 -2.11 14.95
C GLY A 16 22.27 -3.01 13.78
N LYS A 17 23.26 -3.66 13.17
CA LYS A 17 23.08 -4.45 11.93
C LYS A 17 22.16 -5.66 12.11
N SER A 18 22.23 -6.36 13.25
CA SER A 18 21.35 -7.50 13.50
C SER A 18 19.87 -7.09 13.52
N PHE A 19 19.57 -5.95 14.15
CA PHE A 19 18.20 -5.43 14.16
C PHE A 19 17.75 -4.99 12.76
N LEU A 20 18.64 -4.41 11.96
CA LEU A 20 18.35 -4.12 10.56
C LEU A 20 17.96 -5.39 9.81
N HIS A 21 18.78 -6.45 9.89
CA HIS A 21 18.59 -7.67 9.09
C HIS A 21 17.39 -8.51 9.51
N TYR A 22 17.11 -8.62 10.81
CA TYR A 22 16.08 -9.54 11.32
C TYR A 22 14.78 -8.88 11.79
N ALA A 23 14.73 -7.54 11.83
CA ALA A 23 13.50 -6.84 12.19
C ALA A 23 13.08 -5.80 11.14
N VAL A 24 13.97 -4.87 10.79
CA VAL A 24 13.63 -3.76 9.89
C VAL A 24 13.51 -4.22 8.44
N ASP A 25 14.45 -5.04 7.97
CA ASP A 25 14.44 -5.56 6.60
C ASP A 25 13.19 -6.41 6.33
N PRO A 26 12.87 -7.47 7.10
CA PRO A 26 11.65 -8.24 6.83
C PRO A 26 10.38 -7.40 6.96
N PHE A 27 10.32 -6.44 7.91
CA PHE A 27 9.17 -5.56 8.03
C PHE A 27 8.98 -4.68 6.79
N LEU A 28 10.04 -4.02 6.30
CA LEU A 28 9.92 -3.15 5.13
C LEU A 28 9.77 -3.92 3.82
N SER A 29 10.45 -5.05 3.68
CA SER A 29 10.29 -5.94 2.54
C SER A 29 8.89 -6.55 2.49
N GLY A 30 8.32 -6.93 3.64
CA GLY A 30 6.99 -7.54 3.70
C GLY A 30 5.83 -6.53 3.60
N VAL A 31 5.96 -5.35 4.25
CA VAL A 31 4.87 -4.36 4.29
C VAL A 31 4.93 -3.37 3.13
N TYR A 32 6.13 -2.94 2.75
CA TYR A 32 6.35 -1.97 1.66
C TYR A 32 6.79 -2.65 0.36
N ALA A 33 7.08 -3.94 0.40
CA ALA A 33 7.75 -4.68 -0.69
C ALA A 33 9.02 -3.94 -1.15
N GLY A 34 9.63 -3.17 -0.25
CA GLY A 34 10.66 -2.17 -0.52
C GLY A 34 12.05 -2.57 -0.02
N ASP A 35 13.04 -1.74 -0.37
CA ASP A 35 14.39 -1.84 0.14
C ASP A 35 14.59 -0.84 1.27
N PRO A 36 14.89 -1.28 2.52
CA PRO A 36 15.14 -0.39 3.64
C PRO A 36 16.28 0.61 3.38
N MET A 37 17.23 0.27 2.50
CA MET A 37 18.34 1.16 2.14
C MET A 37 17.97 2.26 1.14
N LYS A 38 16.78 2.17 0.51
CA LYS A 38 16.28 3.17 -0.45
C LYS A 38 15.11 3.99 0.08
N LEU A 39 14.31 3.41 0.97
CA LEU A 39 13.18 4.11 1.58
C LEU A 39 13.67 5.21 2.53
N VAL A 40 13.32 6.46 2.26
CA VAL A 40 13.73 7.61 3.07
C VAL A 40 12.82 7.73 4.30
N THR A 41 13.42 7.77 5.48
CA THR A 41 12.71 7.69 6.77
C THR A 41 11.64 8.76 6.93
N ARG A 42 11.92 10.01 6.57
CA ARG A 42 10.96 11.11 6.72
C ARG A 42 9.71 10.95 5.86
N TYR A 43 9.78 10.22 4.76
CA TYR A 43 8.65 9.99 3.85
C TYR A 43 7.97 8.65 4.09
N ALA A 44 8.74 7.57 4.31
CA ALA A 44 8.19 6.24 4.53
C ALA A 44 7.65 6.05 5.95
N LEU A 45 8.36 6.56 6.95
CA LEU A 45 8.04 6.42 8.37
C LEU A 45 8.04 7.79 9.10
N PRO A 46 7.21 8.76 8.69
CA PRO A 46 7.24 10.13 9.22
C PRO A 46 7.02 10.19 10.74
N LYS A 47 6.26 9.27 11.31
CA LYS A 47 6.05 9.21 12.76
C LYS A 47 7.35 8.87 13.50
N LEU A 48 8.15 7.94 12.97
CA LEU A 48 9.43 7.54 13.55
C LEU A 48 10.46 8.68 13.40
N TYR A 49 10.54 9.28 12.20
CA TYR A 49 11.39 10.41 11.94
C TYR A 49 11.12 11.57 12.92
N ASN A 50 9.87 11.96 13.09
CA ASN A 50 9.47 13.05 13.96
C ASN A 50 9.79 12.78 15.45
N LEU A 51 9.74 11.52 15.91
CA LEU A 51 10.16 11.17 17.27
C LEU A 51 11.65 11.48 17.50
N GLU A 52 12.50 11.14 16.53
CA GLU A 52 13.93 11.45 16.63
C GLU A 52 14.20 12.96 16.53
N GLN A 53 13.56 13.66 15.59
CA GLN A 53 13.78 15.10 15.40
C GLN A 53 13.34 15.92 16.62
N GLN A 54 12.19 15.60 17.20
CA GLN A 54 11.61 16.38 18.31
C GLN A 54 12.22 16.04 19.67
N TYR A 55 12.59 14.78 19.89
CA TYR A 55 13.01 14.29 21.22
C TYR A 55 14.44 13.73 21.25
N GLY A 56 15.14 13.68 20.12
CA GLY A 56 16.48 13.09 20.00
C GLY A 56 16.55 11.59 20.27
N SER A 57 15.41 10.94 20.58
CA SER A 57 15.33 9.53 20.97
C SER A 57 13.94 8.97 20.75
N PHE A 58 13.86 7.77 20.18
CA PHE A 58 12.59 7.03 20.04
C PHE A 58 11.92 6.74 21.38
N ILE A 59 12.71 6.34 22.38
CA ILE A 59 12.20 6.00 23.72
C ILE A 59 11.63 7.24 24.39
N ARG A 60 12.41 8.33 24.45
CA ARG A 60 11.94 9.60 25.06
C ARG A 60 10.71 10.14 24.33
N GLY A 61 10.72 10.10 22.99
CA GLY A 61 9.60 10.53 22.17
C GLY A 61 8.34 9.71 22.38
N THR A 62 8.46 8.39 22.51
CA THR A 62 7.33 7.50 22.80
C THR A 62 6.74 7.77 24.18
N ILE A 63 7.58 7.95 25.20
CA ILE A 63 7.15 8.30 26.56
C ILE A 63 6.45 9.67 26.57
N ALA A 64 7.04 10.68 25.90
CA ALA A 64 6.44 12.01 25.81
C ALA A 64 5.07 12.00 25.11
N LYS A 65 4.95 11.27 24.00
CA LYS A 65 3.67 11.11 23.29
C LYS A 65 2.63 10.35 24.11
N ALA A 66 3.03 9.33 24.87
CA ALA A 66 2.11 8.59 25.74
C ALA A 66 1.47 9.45 26.84
N LYS A 67 2.15 10.55 27.24
CA LYS A 67 1.65 11.52 28.23
C LYS A 67 0.75 12.60 27.63
N GLN A 68 0.67 12.72 26.32
CA GLN A 68 -0.20 13.71 25.68
C GLN A 68 -1.67 13.35 25.85
N PRO A 69 -2.57 14.35 26.04
CA PRO A 69 -4.01 14.09 26.07
C PRO A 69 -4.45 13.39 24.78
N LYS A 70 -5.22 12.33 24.93
CA LYS A 70 -5.81 11.62 23.81
C LYS A 70 -7.07 12.35 23.37
N THR A 71 -7.22 12.55 22.07
CA THR A 71 -8.49 12.97 21.47
C THR A 71 -9.53 11.86 21.59
N ASP A 72 -10.82 12.17 21.42
CA ASP A 72 -11.87 11.15 21.43
C ASP A 72 -11.64 10.09 20.34
N ARG A 73 -11.13 10.52 19.17
CA ARG A 73 -10.75 9.60 18.10
C ARG A 73 -9.60 8.66 18.51
N ASP A 74 -8.58 9.17 19.22
CA ASP A 74 -7.47 8.35 19.72
C ASP A 74 -7.93 7.32 20.78
N ARG A 75 -8.97 7.64 21.55
CA ARG A 75 -9.56 6.73 22.54
C ARG A 75 -10.30 5.57 21.89
N LEU A 76 -10.88 5.78 20.71
CA LEU A 76 -11.53 4.74 19.92
C LEU A 76 -10.52 3.82 19.21
N ALA A 77 -9.26 4.26 19.03
CA ALA A 77 -8.23 3.46 18.39
C ALA A 77 -7.87 2.24 19.24
N SER A 78 -7.95 1.08 18.64
CA SER A 78 -7.60 -0.21 19.26
C SER A 78 -6.33 -0.76 18.61
N LYS A 79 -5.56 -1.56 19.37
CA LYS A 79 -4.43 -2.33 18.83
C LYS A 79 -4.85 -3.65 18.18
N LYS A 80 -6.14 -3.95 18.19
CA LYS A 80 -6.67 -5.18 17.60
C LYS A 80 -6.61 -5.10 16.08
N VAL A 81 -6.19 -6.18 15.46
CA VAL A 81 -6.35 -6.39 14.02
C VAL A 81 -7.81 -6.79 13.79
N PHE A 82 -8.45 -6.16 12.82
CA PHE A 82 -9.86 -6.45 12.49
C PHE A 82 -10.04 -6.50 10.98
N SER A 83 -11.09 -7.18 10.55
CA SER A 83 -11.54 -7.24 9.16
C SER A 83 -13.06 -7.22 9.12
N ALA A 84 -13.63 -6.99 7.93
CA ALA A 84 -15.08 -7.14 7.74
C ALA A 84 -15.45 -8.62 7.58
N ALA A 85 -16.61 -9.00 8.10
CA ALA A 85 -17.20 -10.31 7.81
C ALA A 85 -17.38 -10.45 6.28
N GLY A 86 -16.87 -11.53 5.72
CA GLY A 86 -16.89 -11.79 4.29
C GLY A 86 -15.78 -11.12 3.47
N GLY A 87 -14.96 -10.20 4.04
CA GLY A 87 -13.82 -9.60 3.33
C GLY A 87 -13.77 -8.07 3.40
N LEU A 88 -12.61 -7.50 3.09
CA LEU A 88 -12.43 -6.02 3.11
C LEU A 88 -13.17 -5.31 1.97
N ASP A 89 -13.55 -6.02 0.91
CA ASP A 89 -14.41 -5.52 -0.16
C ASP A 89 -15.77 -5.04 0.35
N LYS A 90 -16.25 -5.57 1.49
CA LYS A 90 -17.47 -5.11 2.13
C LYS A 90 -17.41 -3.65 2.55
N LEU A 91 -16.23 -3.16 2.93
CA LEU A 91 -16.04 -1.74 3.26
C LEU A 91 -16.24 -0.84 2.02
N THR A 92 -15.56 -1.18 0.92
CA THR A 92 -15.69 -0.41 -0.33
C THR A 92 -17.06 -0.54 -0.95
N GLY A 93 -17.68 -1.73 -0.86
CA GLY A 93 -19.06 -1.96 -1.28
C GLY A 93 -20.06 -1.08 -0.52
N ALA A 94 -19.96 -1.03 0.81
CA ALA A 94 -20.83 -0.18 1.63
C ALA A 94 -20.62 1.32 1.35
N MET A 95 -19.39 1.74 1.07
CA MET A 95 -19.12 3.11 0.64
C MET A 95 -19.78 3.42 -0.71
N ALA A 96 -19.68 2.51 -1.69
CA ALA A 96 -20.29 2.68 -3.00
C ALA A 96 -21.82 2.74 -2.92
N GLU A 97 -22.41 1.91 -2.07
CA GLU A 97 -23.86 1.92 -1.79
C GLU A 97 -24.30 3.25 -1.18
N ALA A 98 -23.55 3.75 -0.19
CA ALA A 98 -23.84 5.04 0.46
C ALA A 98 -23.70 6.23 -0.50
N ILE A 99 -22.76 6.19 -1.45
CA ILE A 99 -22.61 7.18 -2.51
C ILE A 99 -23.83 7.14 -3.47
N GLY A 100 -24.31 5.96 -3.75
CA GLY A 100 -25.38 5.68 -4.71
C GLY A 100 -24.83 5.37 -6.12
N PRO A 101 -25.29 4.26 -6.74
CA PRO A 101 -24.78 3.78 -8.03
C PRO A 101 -24.87 4.83 -9.16
N ALA A 102 -25.90 5.66 -9.17
CA ALA A 102 -26.10 6.71 -10.18
C ALA A 102 -25.02 7.81 -10.16
N ARG A 103 -24.22 7.87 -9.10
CA ARG A 103 -23.11 8.83 -8.96
C ARG A 103 -21.74 8.21 -9.27
N ILE A 104 -21.71 6.94 -9.66
CA ILE A 104 -20.48 6.19 -9.95
C ILE A 104 -20.55 5.72 -11.39
N THR A 105 -19.63 6.19 -12.22
CA THR A 105 -19.46 5.68 -13.58
C THR A 105 -18.35 4.63 -13.58
N LEU A 106 -18.73 3.40 -13.91
CA LEU A 106 -17.79 2.28 -14.06
C LEU A 106 -17.35 2.14 -15.51
N SER A 107 -16.21 1.46 -15.72
CA SER A 107 -15.66 1.17 -17.06
C SER A 107 -15.44 2.43 -17.91
N ALA A 108 -15.16 3.56 -17.27
CA ALA A 108 -14.73 4.77 -17.97
C ALA A 108 -13.30 4.58 -18.49
N ALA A 109 -13.10 4.76 -19.79
CA ALA A 109 -11.81 4.69 -20.47
C ALA A 109 -11.37 6.07 -21.01
N ASP A 110 -10.10 6.21 -21.35
CA ASP A 110 -9.52 7.42 -21.99
C ASP A 110 -9.82 8.72 -21.24
N VAL A 111 -9.86 8.62 -19.90
CA VAL A 111 -10.21 9.77 -19.07
C VAL A 111 -9.16 10.85 -19.18
N THR A 112 -9.56 12.04 -19.57
CA THR A 112 -8.71 13.25 -19.56
C THR A 112 -9.37 14.38 -18.82
N VAL A 113 -8.57 15.20 -18.13
CA VAL A 113 -9.01 16.37 -17.40
C VAL A 113 -8.24 17.58 -17.91
N ARG A 114 -8.94 18.70 -18.11
CA ARG A 114 -8.35 19.97 -18.56
C ARG A 114 -9.01 21.17 -17.87
N PRO A 115 -8.26 22.26 -17.63
CA PRO A 115 -8.89 23.53 -17.26
C PRO A 115 -9.87 24.01 -18.32
N CYS A 116 -11.01 24.56 -17.89
CA CYS A 116 -12.05 25.11 -18.76
C CYS A 116 -12.61 26.39 -18.11
N ALA A 117 -12.08 27.54 -18.54
CA ALA A 117 -12.30 28.85 -17.89
C ALA A 117 -11.93 28.77 -16.39
N ASP A 118 -12.88 29.05 -15.51
CA ASP A 118 -12.77 28.95 -14.05
C ASP A 118 -13.14 27.57 -13.48
N LYS A 119 -13.41 26.60 -14.36
CA LYS A 119 -13.85 25.23 -14.04
C LYS A 119 -12.91 24.19 -14.60
N TRP A 120 -13.33 22.95 -14.48
CA TRP A 120 -12.65 21.76 -14.96
C TRP A 120 -13.54 21.00 -15.93
N MET A 121 -12.97 20.53 -17.03
CA MET A 121 -13.61 19.63 -17.97
C MET A 121 -12.97 18.25 -17.88
N ALA A 122 -13.76 17.23 -17.60
CA ALA A 122 -13.38 15.83 -17.68
C ALA A 122 -14.08 15.19 -18.89
N THR A 123 -13.33 14.54 -19.75
CA THR A 123 -13.85 13.73 -20.88
C THR A 123 -13.45 12.28 -20.68
N TYR A 124 -14.33 11.37 -21.04
CA TYR A 124 -14.09 9.93 -20.93
C TYR A 124 -15.01 9.15 -21.88
N SER A 125 -14.62 7.92 -22.21
CA SER A 125 -15.38 7.01 -23.05
C SER A 125 -16.09 5.96 -22.20
N THR A 126 -17.32 5.62 -22.58
CA THR A 126 -18.08 4.48 -22.03
C THR A 126 -18.65 3.66 -23.19
N ALA A 127 -19.35 2.58 -22.90
CA ALA A 127 -20.08 1.80 -23.92
C ALA A 127 -21.10 2.65 -24.71
N ASP A 128 -21.62 3.72 -24.10
CA ASP A 128 -22.60 4.63 -24.70
C ASP A 128 -21.97 5.78 -25.48
N GLY A 129 -20.64 5.77 -25.65
CA GLY A 129 -19.85 6.78 -26.34
C GLY A 129 -19.11 7.74 -25.43
N GLU A 130 -18.58 8.82 -26.02
CA GLU A 130 -17.84 9.86 -25.32
C GLU A 130 -18.77 10.71 -24.44
N GLN A 131 -18.31 10.98 -23.23
CA GLN A 131 -19.00 11.76 -22.22
C GLN A 131 -18.13 12.95 -21.79
N THR A 132 -18.77 14.05 -21.42
CA THR A 132 -18.09 15.25 -20.88
C THR A 132 -18.79 15.73 -19.61
N ILE A 133 -18.00 16.01 -18.60
CA ILE A 133 -18.48 16.60 -17.33
C ILE A 133 -17.72 17.91 -17.08
N ILE A 134 -18.46 18.95 -16.70
CA ILE A 134 -17.90 20.20 -16.20
C ILE A 134 -18.07 20.24 -14.68
N ALA A 135 -16.98 20.47 -13.95
CA ALA A 135 -16.97 20.52 -12.50
C ALA A 135 -16.17 21.70 -11.98
N GLU A 136 -16.52 22.20 -10.80
CA GLU A 136 -15.76 23.25 -10.13
C GLU A 136 -14.44 22.73 -9.54
N ARG A 137 -14.41 21.47 -9.19
CA ARG A 137 -13.27 20.83 -8.51
C ARG A 137 -13.04 19.42 -9.06
N ILE A 138 -11.76 19.03 -9.16
CA ILE A 138 -11.32 17.69 -9.56
C ILE A 138 -10.40 17.12 -8.47
N ILE A 139 -10.66 15.89 -8.09
CA ILE A 139 -9.81 15.12 -7.18
C ILE A 139 -9.35 13.87 -7.92
N THR A 140 -8.03 13.72 -8.12
CA THR A 140 -7.47 12.49 -8.70
C THR A 140 -6.98 11.58 -7.58
N THR A 141 -7.29 10.28 -7.68
CA THR A 141 -6.85 9.27 -6.70
C THR A 141 -6.14 8.09 -7.37
N THR A 142 -5.83 8.22 -8.64
CA THR A 142 -5.18 7.19 -9.46
C THR A 142 -3.69 7.07 -9.16
N GLY A 143 -3.06 6.00 -9.65
CA GLY A 143 -1.61 5.82 -9.56
C GLY A 143 -0.85 6.90 -10.35
N ALA A 144 0.37 7.22 -9.92
CA ALA A 144 1.20 8.25 -10.56
C ALA A 144 1.44 7.98 -12.06
N TYR A 145 1.54 6.72 -12.44
CA TYR A 145 1.79 6.27 -13.82
C TYR A 145 0.65 6.61 -14.79
N THR A 146 -0.57 6.84 -14.29
CA THR A 146 -1.71 7.22 -15.15
C THR A 146 -1.85 8.73 -15.33
N LEU A 147 -1.24 9.54 -14.46
CA LEU A 147 -1.40 10.99 -14.45
C LEU A 147 -0.97 11.70 -15.75
N PRO A 148 0.06 11.24 -16.49
CA PRO A 148 0.42 11.87 -17.76
C PRO A 148 -0.73 11.87 -18.78
N ALA A 149 -1.47 10.78 -18.90
CA ALA A 149 -2.63 10.69 -19.77
C ALA A 149 -3.84 11.45 -19.20
N LEU A 150 -4.05 11.36 -17.90
CA LEU A 150 -5.16 11.98 -17.21
C LEU A 150 -5.10 13.51 -17.22
N LEU A 151 -3.89 14.10 -17.09
CA LEU A 151 -3.67 15.54 -16.94
C LEU A 151 -2.72 16.08 -18.04
N PRO A 152 -3.10 15.99 -19.32
CA PRO A 152 -2.21 16.28 -20.44
C PRO A 152 -1.80 17.77 -20.56
N PHE A 153 -2.42 18.66 -19.79
CA PHE A 153 -2.09 20.09 -19.72
C PHE A 153 -0.88 20.40 -18.83
N VAL A 154 -0.48 19.43 -17.97
CA VAL A 154 0.67 19.61 -17.07
C VAL A 154 1.96 19.49 -17.89
N PRO A 155 2.92 20.44 -17.76
CA PRO A 155 4.19 20.35 -18.47
C PRO A 155 4.92 19.04 -18.18
N LYS A 156 5.46 18.41 -19.22
CA LYS A 156 6.10 17.10 -19.18
C LYS A 156 7.13 16.97 -18.06
N GLU A 157 8.02 17.95 -17.91
CA GLU A 157 9.06 17.95 -16.88
C GLU A 157 8.49 17.90 -15.46
N LYS A 158 7.39 18.62 -15.19
CA LYS A 158 6.70 18.57 -13.89
C LYS A 158 5.97 17.24 -13.70
N MET A 159 5.34 16.76 -14.74
CA MET A 159 4.62 15.48 -14.69
C MET A 159 5.59 14.31 -14.43
N GLU A 160 6.76 14.30 -15.05
CA GLU A 160 7.79 13.26 -14.84
C GLU A 160 8.26 13.19 -13.38
N ARG A 161 8.33 14.30 -12.65
CA ARG A 161 8.65 14.29 -11.21
C ARG A 161 7.61 13.56 -10.38
N ILE A 162 6.38 13.42 -10.87
CA ILE A 162 5.30 12.69 -10.22
C ILE A 162 5.18 11.28 -10.79
N SER A 163 5.12 11.13 -12.10
CA SER A 163 4.84 9.87 -12.78
C SER A 163 5.97 8.86 -12.71
N ASN A 164 7.22 9.32 -12.50
CA ASN A 164 8.39 8.46 -12.27
C ASN A 164 8.43 7.85 -10.86
N LEU A 165 7.36 7.96 -10.09
CA LEU A 165 7.22 7.24 -8.82
C LEU A 165 7.38 5.74 -9.06
N HIS A 166 8.40 5.19 -8.42
CA HIS A 166 8.65 3.76 -8.46
C HIS A 166 7.57 3.00 -7.67
N TYR A 167 6.99 1.97 -8.28
CA TYR A 167 6.08 1.04 -7.63
C TYR A 167 6.73 -0.33 -7.53
N ALA A 168 6.72 -0.91 -6.34
CA ALA A 168 7.12 -2.30 -6.17
C ALA A 168 6.06 -3.22 -6.80
N PRO A 169 6.41 -4.12 -7.72
CA PRO A 169 5.50 -5.14 -8.20
C PRO A 169 5.40 -6.27 -7.17
N VAL A 170 4.21 -6.85 -7.01
CA VAL A 170 3.98 -7.96 -6.06
C VAL A 170 3.05 -8.98 -6.68
N VAL A 171 3.37 -10.24 -6.50
CA VAL A 171 2.44 -11.36 -6.65
C VAL A 171 1.92 -11.73 -5.27
N GLN A 172 0.60 -11.73 -5.13
CA GLN A 172 -0.10 -12.32 -4.00
C GLN A 172 -0.68 -13.66 -4.43
N ALA A 173 -0.37 -14.74 -3.68
CA ALA A 173 -0.99 -16.02 -3.90
C ALA A 173 -1.84 -16.44 -2.70
N SER A 174 -3.11 -16.78 -2.96
CA SER A 174 -4.00 -17.37 -1.97
C SER A 174 -3.93 -18.88 -2.08
N VAL A 175 -3.51 -19.53 -1.00
CA VAL A 175 -3.30 -20.99 -0.94
C VAL A 175 -4.22 -21.59 0.12
N GLY A 176 -5.12 -22.45 -0.26
CA GLY A 176 -6.15 -23.01 0.60
C GLY A 176 -6.06 -24.51 0.76
N PHE A 177 -6.29 -24.98 1.98
CA PHE A 177 -6.45 -26.36 2.35
C PHE A 177 -7.82 -26.55 3.01
N ARG A 178 -8.51 -27.64 2.68
CA ARG A 178 -9.75 -28.04 3.36
C ARG A 178 -9.46 -28.73 4.68
N ASP A 179 -8.32 -29.40 4.76
CA ASP A 179 -7.84 -30.10 5.94
C ASP A 179 -6.30 -29.99 5.99
N THR A 180 -5.78 -29.59 7.13
CA THR A 180 -4.32 -29.48 7.38
C THR A 180 -3.75 -30.67 8.16
N GLY A 181 -4.57 -31.71 8.40
CA GLY A 181 -4.19 -32.86 9.18
C GLY A 181 -3.85 -32.50 10.63
N THR A 182 -2.64 -32.84 11.04
CA THR A 182 -2.15 -32.53 12.40
C THR A 182 -1.49 -31.16 12.55
N LEU A 183 -1.24 -30.47 11.43
CA LEU A 183 -0.60 -29.15 11.46
C LEU A 183 -1.55 -28.08 12.01
N ARG A 184 -1.01 -27.20 12.84
CA ARG A 184 -1.76 -26.08 13.43
C ARG A 184 -1.04 -24.76 13.15
N PHE A 185 -1.83 -23.73 12.80
CA PHE A 185 -1.34 -22.43 12.35
C PHE A 185 -1.97 -21.30 13.18
N ASP A 186 -1.65 -21.25 14.47
CA ASP A 186 -2.20 -20.27 15.43
C ASP A 186 -1.35 -18.99 15.49
N ALA A 187 -1.04 -18.42 14.34
CA ALA A 187 -0.22 -17.22 14.23
C ALA A 187 -0.76 -16.26 13.17
N PHE A 188 -0.33 -15.00 13.24
CA PHE A 188 -0.64 -14.01 12.20
C PHE A 188 0.01 -14.36 10.84
N GLY A 189 1.14 -15.04 10.90
CA GLY A 189 2.02 -15.35 9.79
C GLY A 189 3.46 -14.96 10.09
N GLY A 190 4.29 -14.89 9.06
CA GLY A 190 5.69 -14.53 9.18
C GLY A 190 6.19 -13.71 8.00
N LEU A 191 7.12 -12.80 8.27
CA LEU A 191 7.88 -12.06 7.27
C LEU A 191 9.26 -12.68 7.13
N VAL A 192 9.80 -12.68 5.91
CA VAL A 192 11.06 -13.35 5.60
C VAL A 192 12.18 -12.31 5.50
N PRO A 193 13.24 -12.42 6.34
CA PRO A 193 14.43 -11.60 6.19
C PRO A 193 15.13 -11.87 4.86
N SER A 194 15.59 -10.83 4.18
CA SER A 194 16.31 -10.99 2.91
C SER A 194 17.60 -11.83 3.04
N CYS A 195 18.21 -11.89 4.24
CA CYS A 195 19.37 -12.71 4.50
C CYS A 195 19.11 -14.23 4.49
N GLU A 196 17.84 -14.66 4.62
CA GLU A 196 17.42 -16.06 4.50
C GLU A 196 17.37 -16.56 3.04
N LYS A 197 17.51 -15.63 2.06
CA LYS A 197 17.59 -15.94 0.62
C LYS A 197 16.41 -16.79 0.12
N LYS A 198 15.20 -16.45 0.57
CA LYS A 198 13.95 -17.05 0.13
C LYS A 198 13.29 -16.18 -0.92
N ASP A 199 12.54 -16.78 -1.83
CA ASP A 199 11.84 -16.09 -2.91
C ASP A 199 10.44 -15.61 -2.51
N VAL A 200 10.14 -15.58 -1.22
CA VAL A 200 8.91 -15.03 -0.65
C VAL A 200 9.22 -13.92 0.35
N LEU A 201 8.42 -12.86 0.33
CA LEU A 201 8.52 -11.73 1.27
C LEU A 201 7.92 -12.08 2.63
N GLY A 202 6.93 -12.97 2.63
CA GLY A 202 6.23 -13.42 3.82
C GLY A 202 4.99 -14.24 3.48
N ILE A 203 4.47 -14.88 4.51
CA ILE A 203 3.25 -15.70 4.44
C ILE A 203 2.34 -15.27 5.58
N LEU A 204 1.15 -14.77 5.28
CA LEU A 204 0.12 -14.48 6.28
C LEU A 204 -0.86 -15.64 6.40
N PHE A 205 -1.47 -15.77 7.58
CA PHE A 205 -2.44 -16.82 7.91
C PHE A 205 -3.83 -16.23 8.17
N PRO A 206 -4.58 -15.79 7.11
CA PRO A 206 -5.87 -15.14 7.29
C PRO A 206 -6.89 -15.97 8.06
N SER A 207 -6.87 -17.30 7.93
CA SER A 207 -7.79 -18.20 8.64
C SER A 207 -7.51 -18.27 10.14
N ALA A 208 -6.26 -18.06 10.58
CA ALA A 208 -5.93 -17.98 11.99
C ALA A 208 -6.37 -16.65 12.63
N CYS A 209 -6.42 -15.58 11.81
CA CYS A 209 -6.77 -14.24 12.31
C CYS A 209 -8.28 -13.97 12.29
N PHE A 210 -9.02 -14.57 11.33
CA PHE A 210 -10.41 -14.22 11.08
C PHE A 210 -11.25 -15.45 10.78
N THR A 211 -12.41 -15.55 11.40
CA THR A 211 -13.39 -16.62 11.17
C THR A 211 -13.94 -16.57 9.73
N GLY A 212 -14.33 -17.74 9.20
CA GLY A 212 -14.94 -17.87 7.89
C GLY A 212 -13.99 -17.65 6.70
N ARG A 213 -12.67 -17.81 6.91
CA ARG A 213 -11.65 -17.72 5.85
C ARG A 213 -11.21 -19.09 5.30
N ALA A 214 -11.49 -20.15 6.03
CA ALA A 214 -11.28 -21.54 5.62
C ALA A 214 -12.35 -22.43 6.25
N PRO A 215 -12.53 -23.69 5.81
CA PRO A 215 -13.26 -24.72 6.55
C PRO A 215 -12.69 -24.92 7.95
N GLU A 216 -13.41 -25.59 8.84
CA GLU A 216 -13.05 -25.77 10.25
C GLU A 216 -11.69 -26.45 10.46
N GLU A 217 -11.40 -27.51 9.69
CA GLU A 217 -10.12 -28.23 9.71
C GLU A 217 -9.10 -27.68 8.71
N GLY A 218 -9.45 -26.63 7.98
CA GLY A 218 -8.66 -26.10 6.89
C GLY A 218 -7.85 -24.87 7.26
N ALA A 219 -7.05 -24.41 6.30
CA ALA A 219 -6.29 -23.17 6.42
C ALA A 219 -6.28 -22.38 5.11
N LEU A 220 -6.16 -21.08 5.25
CA LEU A 220 -5.88 -20.14 4.14
C LEU A 220 -4.58 -19.41 4.43
N PHE A 221 -3.68 -19.45 3.45
CA PHE A 221 -2.42 -18.72 3.47
C PHE A 221 -2.41 -17.67 2.37
N SER A 222 -1.74 -16.53 2.65
CA SER A 222 -1.43 -15.52 1.66
C SER A 222 0.07 -15.39 1.53
N PHE A 223 0.62 -15.84 0.41
CA PHE A 223 2.03 -15.69 0.05
C PHE A 223 2.23 -14.36 -0.66
N PHE A 224 3.33 -13.68 -0.37
CA PHE A 224 3.76 -12.46 -1.04
C PHE A 224 5.13 -12.69 -1.68
N ILE A 225 5.23 -12.44 -3.00
CA ILE A 225 6.40 -12.74 -3.83
C ILE A 225 6.75 -11.48 -4.63
N GLY A 226 8.04 -11.22 -4.86
CA GLY A 226 8.50 -10.10 -5.67
C GLY A 226 9.04 -8.94 -4.84
N GLY A 227 8.41 -7.76 -4.93
CA GLY A 227 8.95 -6.53 -4.36
C GLY A 227 10.11 -5.96 -5.17
N VAL A 228 10.71 -4.85 -4.70
CA VAL A 228 11.80 -4.17 -5.44
C VAL A 228 13.07 -5.01 -5.58
N LYS A 229 13.31 -5.96 -4.67
CA LYS A 229 14.51 -6.80 -4.66
C LYS A 229 14.41 -8.01 -5.60
N HIS A 230 13.21 -8.48 -5.88
CA HIS A 230 12.92 -9.67 -6.68
C HIS A 230 11.76 -9.41 -7.65
N ALA A 231 11.80 -8.25 -8.32
CA ALA A 231 10.76 -7.84 -9.27
C ALA A 231 10.60 -8.81 -10.45
N ASP A 232 11.68 -9.48 -10.84
CA ASP A 232 11.72 -10.51 -11.87
C ASP A 232 10.77 -11.66 -11.60
N LEU A 233 10.62 -12.10 -10.34
CA LEU A 233 9.71 -13.19 -9.95
C LEU A 233 8.25 -12.87 -10.28
N THR A 234 7.87 -11.61 -10.34
CA THR A 234 6.49 -11.22 -10.64
C THR A 234 6.09 -11.48 -12.09
N THR A 235 7.06 -11.71 -12.96
CA THR A 235 6.85 -12.03 -14.39
C THR A 235 6.90 -13.52 -14.69
N TRP A 236 7.25 -14.37 -13.71
CA TRP A 236 7.33 -15.79 -13.88
C TRP A 236 5.99 -16.40 -14.33
N PRO A 237 6.00 -17.46 -15.17
CA PRO A 237 4.79 -18.21 -15.49
C PRO A 237 4.07 -18.70 -14.23
N GLU A 238 2.75 -18.83 -14.31
CA GLU A 238 1.94 -19.22 -13.16
C GLU A 238 2.35 -20.58 -12.59
N GLU A 239 2.73 -21.52 -13.45
CA GLU A 239 3.16 -22.85 -13.02
C GLU A 239 4.50 -22.81 -12.26
N GLU A 240 5.43 -21.96 -12.64
CA GLU A 240 6.68 -21.77 -11.89
C GLU A 240 6.43 -21.17 -10.51
N LEU A 241 5.51 -20.20 -10.42
CA LEU A 241 5.08 -19.64 -9.13
C LEU A 241 4.39 -20.69 -8.25
N LYS A 242 3.59 -21.59 -8.83
CA LYS A 242 2.99 -22.70 -8.09
C LYS A 242 4.03 -23.70 -7.57
N VAL A 243 5.07 -23.97 -8.35
CA VAL A 243 6.21 -24.80 -7.91
C VAL A 243 6.92 -24.15 -6.73
N LEU A 244 7.23 -22.86 -6.83
CA LEU A 244 7.81 -22.09 -5.73
C LEU A 244 6.94 -22.15 -4.46
N ILE A 245 5.63 -21.93 -4.59
CA ILE A 245 4.69 -21.98 -3.46
C ILE A 245 4.68 -23.37 -2.81
N ARG A 246 4.61 -24.43 -3.59
CA ARG A 246 4.67 -25.80 -3.05
C ARG A 246 5.98 -26.05 -2.30
N HIS A 247 7.10 -25.64 -2.87
CA HIS A 247 8.39 -25.74 -2.20
C HIS A 247 8.39 -25.04 -0.83
N GLU A 248 7.84 -23.83 -0.73
CA GLU A 248 7.81 -23.09 0.52
C GLU A 248 6.74 -23.61 1.51
N LEU A 249 5.67 -24.25 1.04
CA LEU A 249 4.76 -24.99 1.90
C LEU A 249 5.50 -26.11 2.67
N HIS A 250 6.38 -26.84 1.99
CA HIS A 250 7.16 -27.92 2.62
C HIS A 250 8.30 -27.35 3.48
N THR A 251 9.08 -26.43 2.95
CA THR A 251 10.30 -25.96 3.63
C THR A 251 10.00 -25.01 4.79
N MET A 252 9.00 -24.13 4.68
CA MET A 252 8.67 -23.15 5.72
C MET A 252 7.52 -23.60 6.61
N LEU A 253 6.41 -24.11 6.05
CA LEU A 253 5.21 -24.46 6.80
C LEU A 253 5.16 -25.94 7.21
N LYS A 254 6.16 -26.73 6.79
CA LYS A 254 6.33 -28.13 7.21
C LYS A 254 5.22 -29.09 6.76
N PHE A 255 4.51 -28.75 5.70
CA PHE A 255 3.63 -29.73 5.07
C PHE A 255 4.46 -30.92 4.52
N PRO A 256 3.97 -32.17 4.60
CA PRO A 256 4.58 -33.30 3.90
C PRO A 256 4.73 -33.05 2.39
N GLU A 257 5.77 -33.62 1.77
CA GLU A 257 6.08 -33.35 0.34
C GLU A 257 4.94 -33.75 -0.61
N GLU A 258 4.19 -34.80 -0.25
CA GLU A 258 3.03 -35.31 -1.01
C GLU A 258 1.74 -34.49 -0.77
N THR A 259 1.76 -33.50 0.12
CA THR A 259 0.56 -32.70 0.43
C THR A 259 0.36 -31.62 -0.62
N GLU A 260 -0.74 -31.71 -1.35
CA GLU A 260 -1.13 -30.68 -2.32
C GLU A 260 -2.22 -29.77 -1.75
N PRO A 261 -2.14 -28.46 -2.00
CA PRO A 261 -3.21 -27.55 -1.65
C PRO A 261 -4.46 -27.75 -2.53
N ASP A 262 -5.65 -27.64 -1.94
CA ASP A 262 -6.92 -27.70 -2.69
C ASP A 262 -7.09 -26.50 -3.63
N MET A 263 -6.42 -25.39 -3.35
CA MET A 263 -6.52 -24.17 -4.12
C MET A 263 -5.20 -23.39 -4.11
N ILE A 264 -4.75 -22.98 -5.29
CA ILE A 264 -3.76 -21.88 -5.45
C ILE A 264 -4.38 -20.87 -6.42
N ARG A 265 -4.51 -19.62 -5.99
CA ARG A 265 -4.91 -18.49 -6.84
C ARG A 265 -3.85 -17.42 -6.81
N ILE A 266 -3.41 -16.97 -7.99
CA ILE A 266 -2.33 -16.02 -8.17
C ILE A 266 -2.90 -14.68 -8.66
N PHE A 267 -2.52 -13.60 -7.98
CA PHE A 267 -2.88 -12.23 -8.32
C PHE A 267 -1.61 -11.42 -8.53
N ARG A 268 -1.49 -10.77 -9.70
CA ARG A 268 -0.34 -9.96 -10.06
C ARG A 268 -0.69 -8.49 -9.92
N HIS A 269 0.17 -7.75 -9.23
CA HIS A 269 0.04 -6.32 -9.02
C HIS A 269 1.33 -5.64 -9.49
N GLU A 270 1.35 -5.18 -10.73
CA GLU A 270 2.52 -4.53 -11.35
C GLU A 270 2.89 -3.22 -10.63
N HIS A 271 1.89 -2.48 -10.18
CA HIS A 271 2.04 -1.22 -9.45
C HIS A 271 1.45 -1.34 -8.05
N ALA A 272 1.95 -2.30 -7.25
CA ALA A 272 1.35 -2.61 -5.97
C ALA A 272 1.60 -1.51 -4.92
N ILE A 273 2.86 -1.19 -4.64
CA ILE A 273 3.21 -0.33 -3.51
C ILE A 273 4.17 0.77 -3.94
N PRO A 274 3.76 2.05 -3.85
CA PRO A 274 4.62 3.17 -4.18
C PRO A 274 5.80 3.27 -3.19
N GLN A 275 6.99 3.51 -3.72
CA GLN A 275 8.23 3.59 -2.96
C GLN A 275 8.55 5.04 -2.60
N TYR A 276 8.63 5.32 -1.32
CA TYR A 276 8.94 6.66 -0.83
C TYR A 276 10.44 6.83 -0.65
N GLU A 277 11.12 6.88 -1.79
CA GLU A 277 12.56 7.05 -1.95
C GLU A 277 12.94 8.54 -2.01
N GLN A 278 14.20 8.84 -2.32
CA GLN A 278 14.76 10.20 -2.33
C GLN A 278 14.00 11.18 -3.25
N SER A 279 13.46 10.69 -4.36
CA SER A 279 12.63 11.50 -5.29
C SER A 279 11.31 12.01 -4.68
N SER A 280 10.92 11.52 -3.49
CA SER A 280 9.65 11.88 -2.85
C SER A 280 9.55 13.37 -2.50
N GLY A 281 10.67 14.02 -2.15
CA GLY A 281 10.67 15.46 -1.86
C GLY A 281 10.23 16.29 -3.05
N SER A 282 10.92 16.14 -4.17
CA SER A 282 10.61 16.88 -5.40
C SER A 282 9.21 16.56 -5.94
N ARG A 283 8.76 15.31 -5.79
CA ARG A 283 7.39 14.92 -6.12
C ARG A 283 6.36 15.68 -5.29
N PHE A 284 6.55 15.74 -3.97
CA PHE A 284 5.60 16.41 -3.06
C PHE A 284 5.56 17.92 -3.31
N GLU A 285 6.72 18.55 -3.51
CA GLU A 285 6.81 19.97 -3.90
C GLU A 285 6.08 20.24 -5.21
N THR A 286 6.28 19.38 -6.23
CA THR A 286 5.60 19.53 -7.53
C THR A 286 4.08 19.35 -7.41
N ILE A 287 3.60 18.42 -6.58
CA ILE A 287 2.16 18.28 -6.30
C ILE A 287 1.61 19.56 -5.68
N ASP A 288 2.29 20.12 -4.68
CA ASP A 288 1.85 21.33 -3.99
C ASP A 288 1.88 22.56 -4.93
N GLU A 289 2.91 22.70 -5.77
CA GLU A 289 3.00 23.72 -6.81
C GLU A 289 1.85 23.63 -7.83
N LEU A 290 1.53 22.43 -8.30
CA LEU A 290 0.44 22.24 -9.26
C LEU A 290 -0.91 22.59 -8.64
N GLN A 291 -1.17 22.17 -7.42
CA GLN A 291 -2.40 22.51 -6.71
C GLN A 291 -2.54 24.00 -6.44
N ALA A 292 -1.44 24.68 -6.12
CA ALA A 292 -1.43 26.13 -5.95
C ALA A 292 -1.66 26.87 -7.28
N ARG A 293 -1.09 26.38 -8.37
CA ARG A 293 -1.24 26.96 -9.71
C ARG A 293 -2.61 26.77 -10.34
N TYR A 294 -3.26 25.64 -10.03
CA TYR A 294 -4.52 25.24 -10.62
C TYR A 294 -5.60 25.08 -9.55
N PRO A 295 -6.28 26.18 -9.16
CA PRO A 295 -7.35 26.12 -8.15
C PRO A 295 -8.42 25.09 -8.50
N GLY A 296 -8.90 24.36 -7.50
CA GLY A 296 -9.87 23.30 -7.70
C GLY A 296 -9.28 21.94 -8.09
N LEU A 297 -7.99 21.83 -8.39
CA LEU A 297 -7.31 20.55 -8.61
C LEU A 297 -6.74 20.02 -7.28
N THR A 298 -7.02 18.75 -6.98
CA THR A 298 -6.41 18.03 -5.86
C THR A 298 -5.81 16.72 -6.36
N LEU A 299 -4.50 16.55 -6.16
CA LEU A 299 -3.76 15.34 -6.48
C LEU A 299 -3.64 14.48 -5.22
N ALA A 300 -4.52 13.49 -5.09
CA ALA A 300 -4.63 12.60 -3.94
C ALA A 300 -4.21 11.16 -4.29
N GLY A 301 -4.52 10.23 -3.42
CA GLY A 301 -4.13 8.83 -3.58
C GLY A 301 -2.79 8.51 -2.91
N ASN A 302 -2.20 7.38 -3.28
CA ASN A 302 -0.97 6.88 -2.67
C ASN A 302 0.32 7.56 -3.18
N ILE A 303 0.20 8.57 -4.02
CA ILE A 303 1.33 9.36 -4.54
C ILE A 303 1.93 10.28 -3.46
N LYS A 304 1.16 10.56 -2.39
CA LYS A 304 1.56 11.39 -1.24
C LYS A 304 0.80 10.97 0.02
N GLY A 305 1.44 11.02 1.19
CA GLY A 305 0.75 10.90 2.49
C GLY A 305 0.51 9.47 3.00
N GLY A 306 1.30 8.50 2.57
CA GLY A 306 1.26 7.12 3.05
C GLY A 306 0.70 6.11 2.04
N ILE A 307 0.84 4.84 2.35
CA ILE A 307 0.47 3.73 1.45
C ILE A 307 -0.72 2.91 1.96
N GLY A 308 -1.02 3.01 3.25
CA GLY A 308 -2.01 2.18 3.91
C GLY A 308 -3.45 2.67 3.69
N MET A 309 -4.42 1.78 3.86
CA MET A 309 -5.85 2.10 3.77
C MET A 309 -6.26 3.18 4.79
N ALA A 310 -5.74 3.12 6.01
CA ALA A 310 -5.98 4.16 7.03
C ALA A 310 -5.47 5.54 6.61
N ASP A 311 -4.33 5.60 5.88
CA ASP A 311 -3.81 6.85 5.34
C ASP A 311 -4.73 7.40 4.25
N ARG A 312 -5.31 6.53 3.42
CA ARG A 312 -6.28 6.93 2.37
C ARG A 312 -7.55 7.47 2.98
N ILE A 313 -8.09 6.83 4.02
CA ILE A 313 -9.29 7.31 4.73
C ILE A 313 -9.02 8.67 5.39
N ARG A 314 -7.87 8.82 6.07
CA ARG A 314 -7.47 10.09 6.66
C ARG A 314 -7.36 11.19 5.62
N GLN A 315 -6.66 10.95 4.51
CA GLN A 315 -6.52 11.91 3.41
C GLN A 315 -7.87 12.33 2.83
N ALA A 316 -8.76 11.36 2.60
CA ALA A 316 -10.10 11.63 2.09
C ALA A 316 -10.92 12.51 3.05
N THR A 317 -10.85 12.22 4.36
CA THR A 317 -11.48 13.04 5.40
C THR A 317 -10.95 14.49 5.38
N GLU A 318 -9.63 14.65 5.37
CA GLU A 318 -8.98 15.98 5.34
C GLU A 318 -9.35 16.79 4.07
N ILE A 319 -9.48 16.12 2.92
CA ILE A 319 -9.92 16.73 1.68
C ILE A 319 -11.41 17.14 1.79
N ALA A 320 -12.27 16.25 2.25
CA ALA A 320 -13.70 16.51 2.41
C ALA A 320 -13.96 17.68 3.37
N ASP A 321 -13.28 17.71 4.51
CA ASP A 321 -13.39 18.81 5.49
C ASP A 321 -13.01 20.17 4.89
N LYS A 322 -11.95 20.22 4.06
CA LYS A 322 -11.57 21.44 3.34
C LYS A 322 -12.59 21.87 2.28
N LEU A 323 -13.27 20.91 1.65
CA LEU A 323 -14.28 21.20 0.64
C LEU A 323 -15.60 21.70 1.23
N ILE A 324 -15.92 21.27 2.45
CA ILE A 324 -17.16 21.65 3.15
C ILE A 324 -17.01 22.99 3.89
N ASN A 325 -15.83 23.25 4.46
CA ASN A 325 -15.58 24.39 5.36
C ASN A 325 -14.78 25.53 4.71
N GLY A 326 -14.34 25.40 3.47
CA GLY A 326 -13.60 26.40 2.67
C GLY A 326 -14.39 26.78 1.45
#